data_e22f5cbe7ffb9ff0cb42d93d9ea9da45
#
_entry.id   e22f5cbe7ffb9ff0cb42d93d9ea9da45
#
_cell.length_a   1.000
_cell.length_b   1.000
_cell.length_c   1.000
_cell.angle_alpha   90.00
_cell.angle_beta   90.00
_cell.angle_gamma   90.00
#
_symmetry.space_group_name_H-M   'P 1'
#
loop_
_entity.id
_entity.type
_entity.pdbx_description
1 polymer ?
#
loop_
_entity_poly.entity_id
_entity_poly.type
_entity_poly.pdbx_seq_one_letter_code
_entity_poly.pdbx_strand_id
1 'polypeptide(L)'
;MPIGQPAGYYYGWNILAVGMLFQAVIFGIGFFCFTFWVAPWREEFGASRGDVMAILVTAQVIMGCVAPFAGRAMDRVSIRGLIVTGALGFAVALALSSQATALWQIGMIYGVFFVAGALLAGPLAAQTLAAKWFFARRGTAIGLSSIGTSLGGFALPVLVAYLLSTYGWRQANLMLAGFVVVAVVPAVWMVVRNTPEERGVVPEPDVEMAHGMTAYVYPSWTTMGILKQRAFWVTVLAFTPMVAAFGAAQQNFAPYAADLGVDAQATSYLVSLMAMVMVGGKIFFGAMSDRWDHRWLYAVAIAVLVLSLSLMMREPSYVQLVVISALLGFAAGGFLPLLGAIIGSRFGPGAFGQVMGMVGPFTTLAAVGPWVAGYLRDTSGSYDGAWQLFLLVIIPAAFTMILLPPRPKPQPA
;
A
#
# COMPACT_ATOMS: atom_id res chain seq x y z
N MET A 1 -32.91 -22.22 3.93
CA MET A 1 -32.44 -22.26 2.54
C MET A 1 -31.66 -20.97 2.28
N PRO A 2 -30.38 -20.99 1.90
CA PRO A 2 -29.69 -19.77 1.53
C PRO A 2 -30.35 -19.20 0.28
N ILE A 3 -30.65 -17.90 0.31
CA ILE A 3 -31.21 -17.17 -0.82
C ILE A 3 -30.23 -17.31 -1.97
N GLY A 4 -30.63 -18.05 -3.02
CA GLY A 4 -29.76 -18.43 -4.12
C GLY A 4 -29.13 -17.20 -4.79
N GLN A 5 -27.81 -17.17 -4.80
CA GLN A 5 -27.10 -16.30 -5.74
C GLN A 5 -27.35 -16.83 -7.16
N PRO A 6 -27.60 -15.94 -8.14
CA PRO A 6 -27.62 -16.39 -9.52
C PRO A 6 -26.26 -17.04 -9.80
N ALA A 7 -26.27 -18.21 -10.44
CA ALA A 7 -25.08 -18.93 -10.81
C ALA A 7 -24.15 -17.99 -11.60
N GLY A 8 -23.07 -17.50 -10.98
CA GLY A 8 -22.04 -16.72 -11.64
C GLY A 8 -21.52 -15.47 -10.94
N TYR A 9 -22.26 -14.84 -10.01
CA TYR A 9 -21.78 -13.59 -9.38
C TYR A 9 -21.49 -13.76 -7.88
N TYR A 10 -20.22 -13.57 -7.49
CA TYR A 10 -19.79 -13.62 -6.09
C TYR A 10 -19.78 -12.23 -5.47
N TYR A 11 -20.50 -12.05 -4.34
CA TYR A 11 -20.64 -10.74 -3.68
C TYR A 11 -19.31 -10.12 -3.23
N GLY A 12 -18.27 -10.94 -3.01
CA GLY A 12 -16.92 -10.48 -2.68
C GLY A 12 -16.35 -9.44 -3.66
N TRP A 13 -16.78 -9.45 -4.92
CA TRP A 13 -16.36 -8.44 -5.90
C TRP A 13 -16.87 -7.03 -5.56
N ASN A 14 -18.06 -6.90 -4.97
CA ASN A 14 -18.56 -5.61 -4.47
C ASN A 14 -17.70 -5.12 -3.29
N ILE A 15 -17.29 -6.05 -2.42
CA ILE A 15 -16.39 -5.74 -1.30
C ILE A 15 -15.05 -5.20 -1.83
N LEU A 16 -14.49 -5.81 -2.87
CA LEU A 16 -13.27 -5.34 -3.51
C LEU A 16 -13.45 -3.95 -4.13
N ALA A 17 -14.56 -3.73 -4.85
CA ALA A 17 -14.83 -2.43 -5.48
C ALA A 17 -14.91 -1.30 -4.45
N VAL A 18 -15.59 -1.52 -3.32
CA VAL A 18 -15.64 -0.56 -2.22
C VAL A 18 -14.27 -0.45 -1.53
N GLY A 19 -13.52 -1.56 -1.43
CA GLY A 19 -12.13 -1.57 -0.97
C GLY A 19 -11.24 -0.68 -1.83
N MET A 20 -11.37 -0.74 -3.15
CA MET A 20 -10.66 0.13 -4.09
C MET A 20 -11.06 1.59 -3.91
N LEU A 21 -12.37 1.86 -3.71
CA LEU A 21 -12.89 3.23 -3.55
C LEU A 21 -12.29 3.92 -2.32
N PHE A 22 -12.42 3.33 -1.12
CA PHE A 22 -11.93 4.00 0.08
C PHE A 22 -10.41 4.13 0.12
N GLN A 23 -9.65 3.14 -0.40
CA GLN A 23 -8.20 3.29 -0.56
C GLN A 23 -7.86 4.43 -1.52
N ALA A 24 -8.56 4.52 -2.68
CA ALA A 24 -8.33 5.57 -3.65
C ALA A 24 -8.53 6.95 -3.02
N VAL A 25 -9.63 7.13 -2.29
CA VAL A 25 -9.97 8.42 -1.66
C VAL A 25 -8.96 8.77 -0.56
N ILE A 26 -8.74 7.87 0.40
CA ILE A 26 -7.90 8.15 1.58
C ILE A 26 -6.42 8.29 1.19
N PHE A 27 -5.87 7.34 0.40
CA PHE A 27 -4.47 7.41 -0.02
C PHE A 27 -4.23 8.46 -1.10
N GLY A 28 -5.18 8.64 -2.00
CA GLY A 28 -5.10 9.68 -3.03
C GLY A 28 -4.97 11.07 -2.42
N ILE A 29 -5.90 11.45 -1.54
CA ILE A 29 -5.85 12.75 -0.86
C ILE A 29 -4.65 12.83 0.09
N GLY A 30 -4.47 11.81 0.93
CA GLY A 30 -3.56 11.86 2.05
C GLY A 30 -2.08 11.78 1.69
N PHE A 31 -1.73 10.97 0.71
CA PHE A 31 -0.32 10.72 0.35
C PHE A 31 0.05 11.29 -1.01
N PHE A 32 -0.73 11.02 -2.06
CA PHE A 32 -0.37 11.48 -3.40
C PHE A 32 -0.58 12.98 -3.59
N CYS A 33 -1.59 13.56 -2.95
CA CYS A 33 -1.86 15.00 -3.05
C CYS A 33 -1.16 15.85 -1.98
N PHE A 34 -0.51 15.24 -0.98
CA PHE A 34 0.09 15.97 0.15
C PHE A 34 0.98 17.13 -0.28
N THR A 35 1.75 16.96 -1.35
CA THR A 35 2.67 17.98 -1.86
C THR A 35 1.97 19.28 -2.30
N PHE A 36 0.68 19.24 -2.63
CA PHE A 36 -0.08 20.44 -3.02
C PHE A 36 -0.30 21.40 -1.85
N TRP A 37 -0.28 20.93 -0.60
CA TRP A 37 -0.38 21.79 0.58
C TRP A 37 0.94 22.45 0.98
N VAL A 38 2.08 21.99 0.45
CA VAL A 38 3.40 22.50 0.85
C VAL A 38 3.51 24.00 0.57
N ALA A 39 3.14 24.47 -0.61
CA ALA A 39 3.26 25.89 -0.96
C ALA A 39 2.31 26.77 -0.11
N PRO A 40 0.99 26.49 -0.02
CA PRO A 40 0.08 27.30 0.80
C PRO A 40 0.45 27.34 2.29
N TRP A 41 0.88 26.21 2.86
CA TRP A 41 1.25 26.17 4.29
C TRP A 41 2.56 26.89 4.56
N ARG A 42 3.53 26.82 3.62
CA ARG A 42 4.77 27.59 3.76
C ARG A 42 4.50 29.09 3.74
N GLU A 43 3.64 29.54 2.82
CA GLU A 43 3.30 30.95 2.68
C GLU A 43 2.55 31.46 3.92
N GLU A 44 1.56 30.75 4.41
CA GLU A 44 0.70 31.18 5.51
C GLU A 44 1.38 31.10 6.89
N PHE A 45 2.16 30.02 7.13
CA PHE A 45 2.78 29.81 8.45
C PHE A 45 4.25 30.24 8.52
N GLY A 46 4.81 30.78 7.44
CA GLY A 46 6.23 31.16 7.39
C GLY A 46 7.19 29.99 7.57
N ALA A 47 6.75 28.78 7.22
CA ALA A 47 7.47 27.54 7.47
C ALA A 47 8.43 27.17 6.32
N SER A 48 9.48 26.42 6.63
CA SER A 48 10.33 25.83 5.60
C SER A 48 9.62 24.64 4.91
N ARG A 49 10.11 24.25 3.72
CA ARG A 49 9.63 23.04 3.06
C ARG A 49 9.85 21.80 3.94
N GLY A 50 10.97 21.76 4.64
CA GLY A 50 11.32 20.69 5.57
C GLY A 50 10.31 20.53 6.70
N ASP A 51 9.88 21.65 7.31
CA ASP A 51 8.90 21.63 8.41
C ASP A 51 7.56 21.06 7.95
N VAL A 52 7.10 21.43 6.76
CA VAL A 52 5.84 20.88 6.20
C VAL A 52 5.99 19.41 5.89
N MET A 53 7.10 19.00 5.28
CA MET A 53 7.32 17.58 4.97
C MET A 53 7.51 16.72 6.22
N ALA A 54 8.05 17.29 7.31
CA ALA A 54 8.18 16.60 8.60
C ALA A 54 6.83 16.14 9.17
N ILE A 55 5.73 16.83 8.86
CA ILE A 55 4.37 16.40 9.25
C ILE A 55 4.06 15.03 8.68
N LEU A 56 4.27 14.85 7.37
CA LEU A 56 3.98 13.57 6.71
C LEU A 56 4.92 12.46 7.20
N VAL A 57 6.20 12.76 7.37
CA VAL A 57 7.20 11.80 7.87
C VAL A 57 6.83 11.36 9.29
N THR A 58 6.49 12.31 10.18
CA THR A 58 6.06 12.01 11.54
C THR A 58 4.79 11.18 11.57
N ALA A 59 3.80 11.52 10.72
CA ALA A 59 2.58 10.73 10.58
C ALA A 59 2.88 9.30 10.11
N GLN A 60 3.81 9.10 9.16
CA GLN A 60 4.21 7.76 8.72
C GLN A 60 4.90 6.96 9.83
N VAL A 61 5.75 7.59 10.64
CA VAL A 61 6.39 6.92 11.80
C VAL A 61 5.34 6.50 12.82
N ILE A 62 4.41 7.39 13.18
CA ILE A 62 3.31 7.09 14.10
C ILE A 62 2.45 5.95 13.51
N MET A 63 2.13 6.01 12.22
CA MET A 63 1.38 4.98 11.50
C MET A 63 2.06 3.62 11.60
N GLY A 64 3.38 3.56 11.40
CA GLY A 64 4.15 2.33 11.58
C GLY A 64 4.05 1.78 13.00
N CYS A 65 4.17 2.62 14.03
CA CYS A 65 4.06 2.21 15.43
C CYS A 65 2.65 1.74 15.81
N VAL A 66 1.60 2.35 15.25
CA VAL A 66 0.19 2.04 15.56
C VAL A 66 -0.36 0.90 14.71
N ALA A 67 0.24 0.61 13.55
CA ALA A 67 -0.23 -0.43 12.61
C ALA A 67 -0.48 -1.82 13.26
N PRO A 68 0.37 -2.32 14.19
CA PRO A 68 0.12 -3.62 14.84
C PRO A 68 -1.19 -3.65 15.64
N PHE A 69 -1.54 -2.53 16.28
CA PHE A 69 -2.79 -2.40 17.06
C PHE A 69 -4.00 -2.31 16.13
N ALA A 70 -3.90 -1.51 15.07
CA ALA A 70 -4.95 -1.39 14.05
C ALA A 70 -5.21 -2.73 13.37
N GLY A 71 -4.17 -3.46 12.97
CA GLY A 71 -4.28 -4.77 12.35
C GLY A 71 -4.95 -5.80 13.27
N ARG A 72 -4.58 -5.80 14.55
CA ARG A 72 -5.23 -6.66 15.56
C ARG A 72 -6.70 -6.30 15.79
N ALA A 73 -7.02 -5.01 15.77
CA ALA A 73 -8.40 -4.56 15.88
C ALA A 73 -9.25 -5.04 14.69
N MET A 74 -8.71 -5.02 13.46
CA MET A 74 -9.40 -5.50 12.26
C MET A 74 -9.73 -6.99 12.27
N ASP A 75 -8.96 -7.78 13.00
CA ASP A 75 -9.23 -9.21 13.14
C ASP A 75 -10.26 -9.52 14.23
N ARG A 76 -10.44 -8.64 15.22
CA ARG A 76 -11.27 -8.87 16.41
C ARG A 76 -12.56 -8.07 16.47
N VAL A 77 -12.59 -6.91 15.84
CA VAL A 77 -13.73 -5.99 15.86
C VAL A 77 -14.35 -5.88 14.46
N SER A 78 -15.54 -5.30 14.36
CA SER A 78 -16.19 -5.05 13.08
C SER A 78 -15.31 -4.19 12.15
N ILE A 79 -14.81 -4.80 11.08
CA ILE A 79 -13.96 -4.12 10.09
C ILE A 79 -14.74 -3.01 9.38
N ARG A 80 -16.05 -3.21 9.14
CA ARG A 80 -16.95 -2.19 8.61
C ARG A 80 -16.98 -0.96 9.52
N GLY A 81 -17.16 -1.17 10.82
CA GLY A 81 -17.17 -0.09 11.81
C GLY A 81 -15.82 0.65 11.84
N LEU A 82 -14.72 -0.09 11.81
CA LEU A 82 -13.36 0.49 11.79
C LEU A 82 -13.12 1.35 10.54
N ILE A 83 -13.55 0.89 9.35
CA ILE A 83 -13.40 1.66 8.10
C ILE A 83 -14.22 2.95 8.18
N VAL A 84 -15.46 2.89 8.65
CA VAL A 84 -16.31 4.09 8.82
C VAL A 84 -15.66 5.07 9.81
N THR A 85 -15.21 4.58 10.97
CA THR A 85 -14.50 5.42 11.97
C THR A 85 -13.22 6.02 11.37
N GLY A 86 -12.46 5.24 10.60
CA GLY A 86 -11.27 5.73 9.90
C GLY A 86 -11.59 6.81 8.88
N ALA A 87 -12.60 6.61 8.05
CA ALA A 87 -13.03 7.60 7.05
C ALA A 87 -13.52 8.90 7.70
N LEU A 88 -14.31 8.79 8.79
CA LEU A 88 -14.72 9.95 9.58
C LEU A 88 -13.53 10.65 10.24
N GLY A 89 -12.59 9.87 10.82
CA GLY A 89 -11.35 10.42 11.38
C GLY A 89 -10.54 11.19 10.36
N PHE A 90 -10.41 10.66 9.13
CA PHE A 90 -9.73 11.33 8.03
C PHE A 90 -10.45 12.62 7.61
N ALA A 91 -11.77 12.59 7.51
CA ALA A 91 -12.57 13.78 7.23
C ALA A 91 -12.42 14.85 8.33
N VAL A 92 -12.42 14.42 9.61
CA VAL A 92 -12.14 15.30 10.75
C VAL A 92 -10.73 15.90 10.65
N ALA A 93 -9.72 15.11 10.25
CA ALA A 93 -8.36 15.62 10.02
C ALA A 93 -8.35 16.78 9.02
N LEU A 94 -9.02 16.62 7.88
CA LEU A 94 -9.13 17.67 6.86
C LEU A 94 -9.90 18.88 7.38
N ALA A 95 -11.04 18.67 8.04
CA ALA A 95 -11.87 19.74 8.57
C ALA A 95 -11.16 20.54 9.69
N LEU A 96 -10.49 19.86 10.62
CA LEU A 96 -9.71 20.55 11.67
C LEU A 96 -8.49 21.26 11.10
N SER A 97 -7.79 20.65 10.11
CA SER A 97 -6.67 21.31 9.46
C SER A 97 -7.07 22.64 8.80
N SER A 98 -8.30 22.75 8.29
CA SER A 98 -8.80 23.99 7.69
C SER A 98 -8.92 25.14 8.69
N GLN A 99 -9.00 24.85 9.99
CA GLN A 99 -9.11 25.81 11.11
C GLN A 99 -7.75 26.13 11.76
N ALA A 100 -6.69 25.41 11.35
CA ALA A 100 -5.38 25.57 11.98
C ALA A 100 -4.81 26.99 11.78
N THR A 101 -4.25 27.52 12.86
CA THR A 101 -3.60 28.84 12.90
C THR A 101 -2.08 28.73 12.99
N ALA A 102 -1.56 27.52 13.20
CA ALA A 102 -0.14 27.24 13.27
C ALA A 102 0.18 25.85 12.72
N LEU A 103 1.36 25.68 12.15
CA LEU A 103 1.78 24.43 11.48
C LEU A 103 1.83 23.22 12.44
N TRP A 104 2.23 23.43 13.70
CA TRP A 104 2.28 22.37 14.72
C TRP A 104 0.89 21.75 14.98
N GLN A 105 -0.20 22.54 14.88
CA GLN A 105 -1.56 22.04 15.04
C GLN A 105 -1.89 21.02 13.93
N ILE A 106 -1.49 21.33 12.71
CA ILE A 106 -1.63 20.38 11.57
C ILE A 106 -0.85 19.10 11.85
N GLY A 107 0.39 19.22 12.39
CA GLY A 107 1.19 18.08 12.81
C GLY A 107 0.47 17.19 13.82
N MET A 108 -0.16 17.77 14.84
CA MET A 108 -0.94 17.02 15.84
C MET A 108 -2.18 16.37 15.24
N ILE A 109 -2.92 17.10 14.40
CA ILE A 109 -4.11 16.58 13.70
C ILE A 109 -3.73 15.38 12.81
N TYR A 110 -2.62 15.49 12.08
CA TYR A 110 -2.12 14.42 11.23
C TYR A 110 -1.66 13.22 12.06
N GLY A 111 -0.94 13.45 13.14
CA GLY A 111 -0.48 12.39 14.04
C GLY A 111 -1.60 11.55 14.66
N VAL A 112 -2.78 12.12 14.85
CA VAL A 112 -3.92 11.44 15.47
C VAL A 112 -4.96 11.02 14.43
N PHE A 113 -5.63 11.99 13.81
CA PHE A 113 -6.82 11.73 12.98
C PHE A 113 -6.46 11.22 11.59
N PHE A 114 -5.44 11.80 10.95
CA PHE A 114 -4.97 11.34 9.65
C PHE A 114 -4.41 9.91 9.73
N VAL A 115 -3.57 9.63 10.72
CA VAL A 115 -3.00 8.29 10.95
C VAL A 115 -4.10 7.27 11.18
N ALA A 116 -5.09 7.59 12.04
CA ALA A 116 -6.24 6.72 12.27
C ALA A 116 -7.00 6.46 10.96
N GLY A 117 -7.26 7.50 10.17
CA GLY A 117 -7.91 7.38 8.86
C GLY A 117 -7.14 6.50 7.90
N ALA A 118 -5.85 6.77 7.73
CA ALA A 118 -4.99 6.03 6.81
C ALA A 118 -4.83 4.54 7.18
N LEU A 119 -4.79 4.22 8.47
CA LEU A 119 -4.71 2.84 8.95
C LEU A 119 -6.05 2.10 8.83
N LEU A 120 -7.15 2.73 9.32
CA LEU A 120 -8.44 2.06 9.45
C LEU A 120 -9.26 2.05 8.15
N ALA A 121 -9.01 2.99 7.24
CA ALA A 121 -9.68 3.07 5.94
C ALA A 121 -8.69 3.10 4.76
N GLY A 122 -7.51 2.53 4.92
CA GLY A 122 -6.48 2.43 3.89
C GLY A 122 -6.23 0.99 3.43
N PRO A 123 -5.04 0.73 2.85
CA PRO A 123 -4.68 -0.57 2.28
C PRO A 123 -4.75 -1.73 3.28
N LEU A 124 -4.42 -1.50 4.55
CA LEU A 124 -4.49 -2.54 5.58
C LEU A 124 -5.93 -3.09 5.71
N ALA A 125 -6.92 -2.21 5.79
CA ALA A 125 -8.33 -2.60 5.89
C ALA A 125 -8.83 -3.31 4.62
N ALA A 126 -8.52 -2.77 3.45
CA ALA A 126 -8.95 -3.34 2.18
C ALA A 126 -8.37 -4.73 1.92
N GLN A 127 -7.08 -4.92 2.22
CA GLN A 127 -6.43 -6.21 2.09
C GLN A 127 -6.93 -7.22 3.12
N THR A 128 -7.23 -6.78 4.34
CA THR A 128 -7.83 -7.64 5.37
C THR A 128 -9.23 -8.10 4.94
N LEU A 129 -10.05 -7.21 4.37
CA LEU A 129 -11.34 -7.58 3.77
C LEU A 129 -11.16 -8.58 2.63
N ALA A 130 -10.26 -8.29 1.69
CA ALA A 130 -9.97 -9.20 0.58
C ALA A 130 -9.55 -10.59 1.08
N ALA A 131 -8.69 -10.66 2.10
CA ALA A 131 -8.23 -11.91 2.67
C ALA A 131 -9.32 -12.70 3.41
N LYS A 132 -10.34 -12.03 3.97
CA LYS A 132 -11.49 -12.66 4.65
C LYS A 132 -12.56 -13.15 3.65
N TRP A 133 -12.71 -12.47 2.52
CA TRP A 133 -13.74 -12.78 1.52
C TRP A 133 -13.27 -13.76 0.46
N PHE A 134 -11.98 -13.78 0.13
CA PHE A 134 -11.42 -14.63 -0.92
C PHE A 134 -10.46 -15.65 -0.32
N PHE A 135 -10.65 -16.91 -0.68
CA PHE A 135 -9.80 -18.01 -0.24
C PHE A 135 -8.95 -18.53 -1.40
N ALA A 136 -9.58 -19.05 -2.46
CA ALA A 136 -8.89 -19.62 -3.60
C ALA A 136 -8.14 -18.57 -4.45
N ARG A 137 -8.73 -17.37 -4.61
CA ARG A 137 -8.17 -16.25 -5.39
C ARG A 137 -7.71 -15.09 -4.52
N ARG A 138 -7.16 -15.38 -3.34
CA ARG A 138 -6.77 -14.35 -2.37
C ARG A 138 -5.73 -13.39 -2.92
N GLY A 139 -4.72 -13.90 -3.61
CA GLY A 139 -3.69 -13.06 -4.23
C GLY A 139 -4.25 -12.15 -5.32
N THR A 140 -5.11 -12.70 -6.18
CA THR A 140 -5.84 -11.90 -7.19
C THR A 140 -6.69 -10.82 -6.52
N ALA A 141 -7.43 -11.15 -5.48
CA ALA A 141 -8.29 -10.20 -4.75
C ALA A 141 -7.48 -9.07 -4.10
N ILE A 142 -6.36 -9.38 -3.45
CA ILE A 142 -5.47 -8.37 -2.86
C ILE A 142 -4.82 -7.53 -3.97
N GLY A 143 -4.39 -8.14 -5.07
CA GLY A 143 -3.84 -7.43 -6.22
C GLY A 143 -4.82 -6.42 -6.81
N LEU A 144 -6.03 -6.86 -7.12
CA LEU A 144 -7.11 -5.99 -7.62
C LEU A 144 -7.48 -4.90 -6.60
N SER A 145 -7.66 -5.26 -5.32
CA SER A 145 -7.94 -4.29 -4.28
C SER A 145 -6.87 -3.19 -4.24
N SER A 146 -5.59 -3.56 -4.35
CA SER A 146 -4.48 -2.60 -4.29
C SER A 146 -4.41 -1.61 -5.47
N ILE A 147 -5.12 -1.87 -6.59
CA ILE A 147 -5.25 -0.92 -7.70
C ILE A 147 -5.91 0.38 -7.22
N GLY A 148 -6.78 0.32 -6.20
CA GLY A 148 -7.41 1.50 -5.62
C GLY A 148 -6.42 2.60 -5.26
N THR A 149 -5.26 2.26 -4.67
CA THR A 149 -4.23 3.26 -4.37
C THR A 149 -3.69 3.97 -5.62
N SER A 150 -3.49 3.24 -6.71
CA SER A 150 -3.04 3.82 -7.99
C SER A 150 -4.11 4.69 -8.65
N LEU A 151 -5.38 4.27 -8.60
CA LEU A 151 -6.52 5.07 -9.08
C LEU A 151 -6.64 6.39 -8.32
N GLY A 152 -6.45 6.35 -7.00
CA GLY A 152 -6.42 7.56 -6.17
C GLY A 152 -5.30 8.51 -6.57
N GLY A 153 -4.09 7.99 -6.75
CA GLY A 153 -2.94 8.77 -7.20
C GLY A 153 -3.08 9.34 -8.61
N PHE A 154 -3.91 8.73 -9.46
CA PHE A 154 -4.18 9.22 -10.81
C PHE A 154 -5.32 10.27 -10.84
N ALA A 155 -6.45 9.98 -10.21
CA ALA A 155 -7.67 10.78 -10.34
C ALA A 155 -7.73 11.98 -9.38
N LEU A 156 -7.29 11.81 -8.13
CA LEU A 156 -7.50 12.84 -7.11
C LEU A 156 -6.57 14.06 -7.21
N PRO A 157 -5.33 13.98 -7.72
CA PRO A 157 -4.51 15.18 -7.90
C PRO A 157 -5.17 16.25 -8.75
N VAL A 158 -5.90 15.87 -9.79
CA VAL A 158 -6.63 16.83 -10.66
C VAL A 158 -7.73 17.54 -9.87
N LEU A 159 -8.53 16.79 -9.10
CA LEU A 159 -9.60 17.35 -8.26
C LEU A 159 -9.01 18.28 -7.17
N VAL A 160 -7.98 17.78 -6.46
CA VAL A 160 -7.36 18.53 -5.35
C VAL A 160 -6.71 19.82 -5.86
N ALA A 161 -5.94 19.76 -6.96
CA ALA A 161 -5.33 20.95 -7.55
C ALA A 161 -6.38 21.98 -7.96
N TYR A 162 -7.48 21.57 -8.58
CA TYR A 162 -8.60 22.44 -8.94
C TYR A 162 -9.22 23.10 -7.70
N LEU A 163 -9.51 22.34 -6.65
CA LEU A 163 -10.10 22.89 -5.44
C LEU A 163 -9.16 23.88 -4.72
N LEU A 164 -7.88 23.55 -4.63
CA LEU A 164 -6.90 24.44 -3.99
C LEU A 164 -6.72 25.76 -4.76
N SER A 165 -6.64 25.69 -6.09
CA SER A 165 -6.46 26.89 -6.93
C SER A 165 -7.67 27.79 -6.97
N THR A 166 -8.89 27.21 -6.88
CA THR A 166 -10.14 27.97 -7.01
C THR A 166 -10.65 28.53 -5.69
N TYR A 167 -10.55 27.74 -4.61
CA TYR A 167 -11.18 28.06 -3.32
C TYR A 167 -10.16 28.29 -2.19
N GLY A 168 -8.88 28.09 -2.45
CA GLY A 168 -7.85 28.10 -1.42
C GLY A 168 -7.86 26.84 -0.55
N TRP A 169 -6.75 26.59 0.17
CA TRP A 169 -6.54 25.33 0.85
C TRP A 169 -7.50 25.05 2.03
N ARG A 170 -7.99 26.09 2.71
CA ARG A 170 -8.92 25.92 3.85
C ARG A 170 -10.28 25.41 3.39
N GLN A 171 -10.87 26.05 2.38
CA GLN A 171 -12.15 25.62 1.83
C GLN A 171 -12.03 24.30 1.06
N ALA A 172 -10.91 24.09 0.35
CA ALA A 172 -10.63 22.83 -0.30
C ALA A 172 -10.62 21.67 0.72
N ASN A 173 -10.00 21.84 1.89
CA ASN A 173 -10.00 20.85 2.95
C ASN A 173 -11.42 20.52 3.45
N LEU A 174 -12.29 21.51 3.64
CA LEU A 174 -13.69 21.29 4.03
C LEU A 174 -14.47 20.53 2.96
N MET A 175 -14.28 20.91 1.68
CA MET A 175 -14.93 20.22 0.55
C MET A 175 -14.44 18.77 0.44
N LEU A 176 -13.14 18.54 0.60
CA LEU A 176 -12.57 17.18 0.60
C LEU A 176 -13.04 16.36 1.81
N ALA A 177 -13.19 16.97 2.98
CA ALA A 177 -13.79 16.31 4.13
C ALA A 177 -15.23 15.85 3.84
N GLY A 178 -16.05 16.73 3.26
CA GLY A 178 -17.40 16.38 2.80
C GLY A 178 -17.41 15.29 1.75
N PHE A 179 -16.50 15.38 0.77
CA PHE A 179 -16.34 14.33 -0.26
C PHE A 179 -16.00 12.97 0.33
N VAL A 180 -15.06 12.89 1.29
CA VAL A 180 -14.72 11.64 1.98
C VAL A 180 -15.96 11.04 2.67
N VAL A 181 -16.72 11.85 3.41
CA VAL A 181 -17.92 11.37 4.11
C VAL A 181 -18.97 10.87 3.12
N VAL A 182 -19.27 11.63 2.08
CA VAL A 182 -20.33 11.29 1.11
C VAL A 182 -19.95 10.11 0.21
N ALA A 183 -18.68 10.03 -0.21
CA ALA A 183 -18.25 8.97 -1.13
C ALA A 183 -17.96 7.65 -0.40
N VAL A 184 -17.33 7.71 0.78
CA VAL A 184 -16.82 6.50 1.45
C VAL A 184 -17.83 5.93 2.45
N VAL A 185 -18.41 6.76 3.33
CA VAL A 185 -19.21 6.25 4.45
C VAL A 185 -20.46 5.51 3.98
N PRO A 186 -21.30 6.03 3.06
CA PRO A 186 -22.47 5.31 2.58
C PRO A 186 -22.10 4.02 1.83
N ALA A 187 -21.07 4.08 0.97
CA ALA A 187 -20.60 2.92 0.22
C ALA A 187 -20.16 1.78 1.14
N VAL A 188 -19.37 2.13 2.18
CA VAL A 188 -18.91 1.15 3.18
C VAL A 188 -20.09 0.62 4.00
N TRP A 189 -20.98 1.50 4.48
CA TRP A 189 -22.09 1.10 5.32
C TRP A 189 -23.08 0.16 4.61
N MET A 190 -23.40 0.43 3.35
CA MET A 190 -24.34 -0.35 2.57
C MET A 190 -23.75 -1.67 2.06
N VAL A 191 -22.50 -1.64 1.61
CA VAL A 191 -21.90 -2.78 0.87
C VAL A 191 -21.02 -3.64 1.75
N VAL A 192 -20.17 -3.05 2.63
CA VAL A 192 -19.20 -3.83 3.37
C VAL A 192 -19.88 -4.68 4.45
N ARG A 193 -19.50 -5.95 4.48
CA ARG A 193 -19.80 -6.93 5.54
C ARG A 193 -18.48 -7.50 6.05
N ASN A 194 -18.43 -7.85 7.32
CA ASN A 194 -17.17 -8.29 7.94
C ASN A 194 -16.72 -9.65 7.38
N THR A 195 -17.66 -10.54 7.15
CA THR A 195 -17.41 -11.88 6.64
C THR A 195 -18.51 -12.32 5.66
N PRO A 196 -18.24 -13.31 4.80
CA PRO A 196 -19.25 -13.87 3.88
C PRO A 196 -20.50 -14.43 4.60
N GLU A 197 -20.30 -15.01 5.78
CA GLU A 197 -21.36 -15.65 6.58
C GLU A 197 -22.43 -14.64 7.02
N GLU A 198 -22.06 -13.36 7.27
CA GLU A 198 -23.03 -12.29 7.58
C GLU A 198 -24.07 -12.07 6.47
N ARG A 199 -23.74 -12.48 5.24
CA ARG A 199 -24.64 -12.44 4.08
C ARG A 199 -25.28 -13.78 3.76
N GLY A 200 -24.97 -14.83 4.52
CA GLY A 200 -25.37 -16.19 4.19
C GLY A 200 -24.73 -16.72 2.91
N VAL A 201 -23.60 -16.15 2.52
CA VAL A 201 -22.82 -16.54 1.35
C VAL A 201 -21.70 -17.46 1.82
N VAL A 202 -21.53 -18.58 1.17
CA VAL A 202 -20.36 -19.43 1.39
C VAL A 202 -19.13 -18.65 0.92
N PRO A 203 -18.01 -18.66 1.66
CA PRO A 203 -16.74 -18.16 1.17
C PRO A 203 -16.49 -18.69 -0.24
N GLU A 204 -15.76 -17.95 -1.08
CA GLU A 204 -15.51 -18.33 -2.47
C GLU A 204 -15.31 -19.83 -2.56
N PRO A 205 -16.15 -20.56 -3.35
CA PRO A 205 -16.13 -22.01 -3.35
C PRO A 205 -14.75 -22.49 -3.70
N ASP A 206 -14.12 -23.11 -2.74
CA ASP A 206 -12.80 -23.69 -2.90
C ASP A 206 -12.94 -24.84 -3.90
N VAL A 207 -12.17 -24.78 -4.96
CA VAL A 207 -12.10 -25.90 -5.92
C VAL A 207 -11.69 -27.18 -5.18
N GLU A 208 -10.99 -27.05 -4.06
CA GLU A 208 -10.55 -28.15 -3.20
C GLU A 208 -11.69 -28.72 -2.33
N MET A 209 -12.65 -27.89 -1.84
CA MET A 209 -13.84 -28.39 -1.16
C MET A 209 -14.79 -29.16 -2.12
N ALA A 210 -14.81 -28.78 -3.39
CA ALA A 210 -15.53 -29.54 -4.42
C ALA A 210 -14.94 -30.94 -4.66
N HIS A 211 -13.70 -31.22 -4.19
CA HIS A 211 -13.01 -32.50 -4.30
C HIS A 211 -12.95 -33.28 -2.95
N GLY A 212 -13.76 -32.91 -1.95
CA GLY A 212 -13.83 -33.64 -0.68
C GLY A 212 -12.64 -33.42 0.25
N MET A 213 -11.85 -32.37 0.07
CA MET A 213 -10.80 -31.98 1.00
C MET A 213 -11.31 -31.05 2.10
N THR A 214 -10.91 -31.28 3.34
CA THR A 214 -11.21 -30.37 4.45
C THR A 214 -10.34 -29.12 4.34
N ALA A 215 -10.95 -27.93 4.54
CA ALA A 215 -10.21 -26.69 4.60
C ALA A 215 -9.14 -26.75 5.72
N TYR A 216 -7.93 -26.28 5.43
CA TYR A 216 -6.90 -26.20 6.45
C TYR A 216 -7.34 -25.29 7.60
N VAL A 217 -7.38 -25.85 8.81
CA VAL A 217 -7.72 -25.09 10.02
C VAL A 217 -6.46 -24.36 10.51
N TYR A 218 -6.46 -23.03 10.35
CA TYR A 218 -5.36 -22.22 10.87
C TYR A 218 -5.45 -22.12 12.41
N PRO A 219 -4.30 -22.22 13.12
CA PRO A 219 -4.29 -22.04 14.55
C PRO A 219 -4.64 -20.59 14.93
N SER A 220 -5.14 -20.39 16.14
CA SER A 220 -5.29 -19.07 16.72
C SER A 220 -3.92 -18.48 17.04
N TRP A 221 -3.57 -17.34 16.43
CA TRP A 221 -2.27 -16.71 16.58
C TRP A 221 -2.27 -15.68 17.72
N THR A 222 -1.29 -15.81 18.61
CA THR A 222 -0.92 -14.74 19.55
C THR A 222 0.21 -13.90 18.95
N THR A 223 0.37 -12.66 19.42
CA THR A 223 1.47 -11.78 18.97
C THR A 223 2.84 -12.48 19.11
N MET A 224 3.09 -13.10 20.27
CA MET A 224 4.33 -13.85 20.51
C MET A 224 4.43 -15.09 19.60
N GLY A 225 3.31 -15.75 19.33
CA GLY A 225 3.25 -16.87 18.39
C GLY A 225 3.67 -16.47 16.98
N ILE A 226 3.22 -15.31 16.49
CA ILE A 226 3.60 -14.75 15.18
C ILE A 226 5.10 -14.43 15.15
N LEU A 227 5.63 -13.75 16.18
CA LEU A 227 7.04 -13.37 16.26
C LEU A 227 7.99 -14.59 16.31
N LYS A 228 7.51 -15.74 16.79
CA LYS A 228 8.28 -16.99 16.78
C LYS A 228 8.27 -17.69 15.41
N GLN A 229 7.39 -17.26 14.48
CA GLN A 229 7.30 -17.91 13.19
C GLN A 229 8.39 -17.45 12.23
N ARG A 230 9.10 -18.41 11.65
CA ARG A 230 10.11 -18.16 10.61
C ARG A 230 9.51 -17.41 9.40
N ALA A 231 8.28 -17.74 9.03
CA ALA A 231 7.59 -17.10 7.91
C ALA A 231 7.46 -15.59 8.11
N PHE A 232 7.22 -15.09 9.34
CA PHE A 232 7.13 -13.68 9.64
C PHE A 232 8.47 -12.96 9.36
N TRP A 233 9.57 -13.45 9.93
CA TRP A 233 10.88 -12.81 9.79
C TRP A 233 11.44 -12.91 8.38
N VAL A 234 11.23 -14.02 7.68
CA VAL A 234 11.59 -14.16 6.27
C VAL A 234 10.87 -13.10 5.44
N THR A 235 9.56 -12.90 5.69
CA THR A 235 8.79 -11.88 4.99
C THR A 235 9.31 -10.47 5.30
N VAL A 236 9.55 -10.13 6.56
CA VAL A 236 10.09 -8.83 6.97
C VAL A 236 11.45 -8.58 6.32
N LEU A 237 12.38 -9.53 6.45
CA LEU A 237 13.76 -9.39 5.94
C LEU A 237 13.83 -9.30 4.41
N ALA A 238 12.91 -9.98 3.71
CA ALA A 238 12.86 -9.91 2.26
C ALA A 238 12.21 -8.61 1.76
N PHE A 239 11.07 -8.21 2.34
CA PHE A 239 10.28 -7.09 1.80
C PHE A 239 10.76 -5.71 2.26
N THR A 240 11.29 -5.57 3.48
CA THR A 240 11.75 -4.25 3.98
C THR A 240 12.84 -3.64 3.08
N PRO A 241 13.92 -4.36 2.73
CA PRO A 241 14.93 -3.84 1.80
C PRO A 241 14.40 -3.59 0.39
N MET A 242 13.50 -4.45 -0.10
CA MET A 242 12.85 -4.28 -1.40
C MET A 242 12.07 -2.96 -1.46
N VAL A 243 11.28 -2.66 -0.41
CA VAL A 243 10.50 -1.41 -0.32
C VAL A 243 11.41 -0.21 -0.21
N ALA A 244 12.51 -0.30 0.57
CA ALA A 244 13.47 0.78 0.71
C ALA A 244 14.14 1.12 -0.63
N ALA A 245 14.62 0.11 -1.36
CA ALA A 245 15.26 0.27 -2.65
C ALA A 245 14.30 0.82 -3.72
N PHE A 246 13.08 0.27 -3.78
CA PHE A 246 12.05 0.79 -4.69
C PHE A 246 11.67 2.23 -4.33
N GLY A 247 11.41 2.52 -3.06
CA GLY A 247 11.07 3.88 -2.61
C GLY A 247 12.19 4.88 -2.91
N ALA A 248 13.45 4.47 -2.73
CA ALA A 248 14.62 5.27 -3.09
C ALA A 248 14.63 5.61 -4.58
N ALA A 249 14.45 4.60 -5.44
CA ALA A 249 14.43 4.79 -6.89
C ALA A 249 13.23 5.65 -7.31
N GLN A 250 12.02 5.36 -6.82
CA GLN A 250 10.80 6.06 -7.21
C GLN A 250 10.82 7.54 -6.81
N GLN A 251 11.19 7.86 -5.57
CA GLN A 251 11.12 9.24 -5.08
C GLN A 251 12.27 10.11 -5.60
N ASN A 252 13.41 9.51 -5.93
CA ASN A 252 14.52 10.23 -6.55
C ASN A 252 14.51 10.13 -8.09
N PHE A 253 13.49 9.51 -8.70
CA PHE A 253 13.47 9.29 -10.15
C PHE A 253 13.43 10.61 -10.94
N ALA A 254 12.61 11.57 -10.51
CA ALA A 254 12.52 12.86 -11.18
C ALA A 254 13.80 13.71 -11.03
N PRO A 255 14.39 13.88 -9.82
CA PRO A 255 15.69 14.50 -9.69
C PRO A 255 16.80 13.79 -10.49
N TYR A 256 16.80 12.46 -10.51
CA TYR A 256 17.76 11.67 -11.27
C TYR A 256 17.63 11.90 -12.78
N ALA A 257 16.41 11.92 -13.32
CA ALA A 257 16.17 12.23 -14.73
C ALA A 257 16.60 13.66 -15.09
N ALA A 258 16.38 14.62 -14.18
CA ALA A 258 16.82 15.99 -14.35
C ALA A 258 18.37 16.11 -14.37
N ASP A 259 19.08 15.36 -13.53
CA ASP A 259 20.54 15.30 -13.54
C ASP A 259 21.09 14.75 -14.88
N LEU A 260 20.31 13.91 -15.57
CA LEU A 260 20.62 13.41 -16.93
C LEU A 260 20.18 14.36 -18.06
N GLY A 261 19.70 15.57 -17.72
CA GLY A 261 19.27 16.57 -18.69
C GLY A 261 17.89 16.33 -19.30
N VAL A 262 17.06 15.46 -18.72
CA VAL A 262 15.70 15.21 -19.16
C VAL A 262 14.80 16.33 -18.63
N ASP A 263 14.01 16.96 -19.52
CA ASP A 263 13.10 18.01 -19.13
C ASP A 263 11.94 17.50 -18.25
N ALA A 264 11.29 18.42 -17.54
CA ALA A 264 10.23 18.09 -16.59
C ALA A 264 9.00 17.42 -17.24
N GLN A 265 8.69 17.79 -18.48
CA GLN A 265 7.56 17.21 -19.21
C GLN A 265 7.85 15.74 -19.59
N ALA A 266 9.01 15.47 -20.17
CA ALA A 266 9.45 14.11 -20.49
C ALA A 266 9.56 13.26 -19.23
N THR A 267 10.07 13.82 -18.12
CA THR A 267 10.11 13.15 -16.81
C THR A 267 8.71 12.78 -16.31
N SER A 268 7.72 13.66 -16.50
CA SER A 268 6.34 13.37 -16.07
C SER A 268 5.74 12.18 -16.83
N TYR A 269 6.07 12.01 -18.11
CA TYR A 269 5.64 10.83 -18.88
C TYR A 269 6.27 9.54 -18.35
N LEU A 270 7.54 9.58 -17.95
CA LEU A 270 8.23 8.43 -17.36
C LEU A 270 7.58 7.99 -16.04
N VAL A 271 7.27 8.96 -15.16
CA VAL A 271 6.59 8.68 -13.88
C VAL A 271 5.16 8.15 -14.12
N SER A 272 4.45 8.70 -15.10
CA SER A 272 3.11 8.21 -15.47
C SER A 272 3.16 6.79 -16.02
N LEU A 273 4.15 6.47 -16.85
CA LEU A 273 4.37 5.11 -17.36
C LEU A 273 4.65 4.14 -16.21
N MET A 274 5.52 4.52 -15.26
CA MET A 274 5.81 3.71 -14.08
C MET A 274 4.52 3.39 -13.31
N ALA A 275 3.66 4.37 -13.06
CA ALA A 275 2.39 4.19 -12.37
C ALA A 275 1.42 3.29 -13.15
N MET A 276 1.35 3.44 -14.46
CA MET A 276 0.51 2.61 -15.34
C MET A 276 0.96 1.15 -15.32
N VAL A 277 2.25 0.90 -15.50
CA VAL A 277 2.82 -0.46 -15.50
C VAL A 277 2.71 -1.10 -14.11
N MET A 278 2.77 -0.30 -13.03
CA MET A 278 2.51 -0.79 -11.67
C MET A 278 1.12 -1.42 -11.53
N VAL A 279 0.08 -0.87 -12.18
CA VAL A 279 -1.25 -1.49 -12.20
C VAL A 279 -1.20 -2.87 -12.86
N GLY A 280 -0.53 -2.99 -14.01
CA GLY A 280 -0.30 -4.28 -14.67
C GLY A 280 0.45 -5.27 -13.79
N GLY A 281 1.49 -4.79 -13.08
CA GLY A 281 2.23 -5.59 -12.10
C GLY A 281 1.33 -6.09 -10.96
N LYS A 282 0.46 -5.25 -10.39
CA LYS A 282 -0.49 -5.65 -9.33
C LYS A 282 -1.42 -6.78 -9.79
N ILE A 283 -1.91 -6.70 -11.02
CA ILE A 283 -2.77 -7.74 -11.61
C ILE A 283 -1.96 -9.03 -11.83
N PHE A 284 -0.78 -8.92 -12.43
CA PHE A 284 0.09 -10.07 -12.74
C PHE A 284 0.50 -10.81 -11.46
N PHE A 285 1.13 -10.12 -10.51
CA PHE A 285 1.60 -10.74 -9.27
C PHE A 285 0.45 -11.22 -8.40
N GLY A 286 -0.69 -10.52 -8.40
CA GLY A 286 -1.90 -10.96 -7.73
C GLY A 286 -2.40 -12.29 -8.27
N ALA A 287 -2.62 -12.39 -9.58
CA ALA A 287 -3.12 -13.60 -10.24
C ALA A 287 -2.13 -14.77 -10.17
N MET A 288 -0.84 -14.47 -10.33
CA MET A 288 0.19 -15.52 -10.29
C MET A 288 0.47 -16.01 -8.88
N SER A 289 0.25 -15.19 -7.83
CA SER A 289 0.45 -15.62 -6.45
C SER A 289 -0.53 -16.70 -5.99
N ASP A 290 -1.66 -16.85 -6.65
CA ASP A 290 -2.60 -17.94 -6.38
C ASP A 290 -2.14 -19.26 -7.01
N ARG A 291 -1.33 -19.21 -8.07
CA ARG A 291 -0.95 -20.38 -8.88
C ARG A 291 0.49 -20.82 -8.67
N TRP A 292 1.43 -19.87 -8.60
CA TRP A 292 2.86 -20.13 -8.52
C TRP A 292 3.38 -20.11 -7.09
N ASP A 293 4.54 -20.69 -6.87
CA ASP A 293 5.22 -20.57 -5.57
C ASP A 293 5.65 -19.11 -5.35
N HIS A 294 5.35 -18.58 -4.16
CA HIS A 294 5.65 -17.20 -3.79
C HIS A 294 7.15 -16.87 -3.82
N ARG A 295 8.01 -17.88 -3.67
CA ARG A 295 9.47 -17.71 -3.74
C ARG A 295 9.91 -17.33 -5.14
N TRP A 296 9.36 -18.01 -6.17
CA TRP A 296 9.66 -17.70 -7.56
C TRP A 296 9.10 -16.34 -7.99
N LEU A 297 7.88 -16.02 -7.56
CA LEU A 297 7.29 -14.72 -7.86
C LEU A 297 8.06 -13.57 -7.22
N TYR A 298 8.52 -13.76 -5.99
CA TYR A 298 9.38 -12.79 -5.34
C TYR A 298 10.73 -12.66 -6.05
N ALA A 299 11.33 -13.79 -6.49
CA ALA A 299 12.57 -13.78 -7.27
C ALA A 299 12.41 -13.01 -8.58
N VAL A 300 11.27 -13.15 -9.26
CA VAL A 300 10.96 -12.35 -10.47
C VAL A 300 10.89 -10.86 -10.12
N ALA A 301 10.13 -10.48 -9.08
CA ALA A 301 9.99 -9.08 -8.69
C ALA A 301 11.35 -8.44 -8.33
N ILE A 302 12.17 -9.17 -7.56
CA ILE A 302 13.48 -8.68 -7.13
C ILE A 302 14.48 -8.63 -8.30
N ALA A 303 14.45 -9.62 -9.20
CA ALA A 303 15.31 -9.62 -10.39
C ALA A 303 15.02 -8.43 -11.31
N VAL A 304 13.74 -8.09 -11.49
CA VAL A 304 13.33 -6.91 -12.25
C VAL A 304 13.78 -5.63 -11.55
N LEU A 305 13.67 -5.54 -10.22
CA LEU A 305 14.15 -4.39 -9.46
C LEU A 305 15.68 -4.25 -9.53
N VAL A 306 16.42 -5.36 -9.37
CA VAL A 306 17.88 -5.40 -9.52
C VAL A 306 18.31 -4.95 -10.91
N LEU A 307 17.64 -5.45 -11.96
CA LEU A 307 17.90 -5.04 -13.33
C LEU A 307 17.67 -3.53 -13.51
N SER A 308 16.57 -2.99 -12.96
CA SER A 308 16.25 -1.57 -13.05
C SER A 308 17.35 -0.70 -12.40
N LEU A 309 17.75 -1.03 -11.16
CA LEU A 309 18.79 -0.30 -10.45
C LEU A 309 20.15 -0.41 -11.15
N SER A 310 20.49 -1.58 -11.71
CA SER A 310 21.73 -1.79 -12.47
C SER A 310 21.77 -0.99 -13.76
N LEU A 311 20.63 -0.80 -14.43
CA LEU A 311 20.53 0.05 -15.62
C LEU A 311 20.65 1.54 -15.26
N MET A 312 20.16 1.96 -14.09
CA MET A 312 20.30 3.35 -13.62
C MET A 312 21.75 3.76 -13.38
N MET A 313 22.66 2.82 -13.14
CA MET A 313 24.11 3.11 -12.94
C MET A 313 24.87 3.35 -14.25
N ARG A 314 24.23 3.33 -15.42
CA ARG A 314 24.89 3.38 -16.73
C ARG A 314 24.63 4.68 -17.51
N GLU A 315 24.26 5.76 -16.82
CA GLU A 315 23.89 7.03 -17.47
C GLU A 315 22.89 6.81 -18.63
N PRO A 316 21.70 6.29 -18.34
CA PRO A 316 20.78 5.81 -19.36
C PRO A 316 20.28 6.94 -20.25
N SER A 317 20.18 6.66 -21.55
CA SER A 317 19.45 7.49 -22.51
C SER A 317 17.95 7.55 -22.17
N TYR A 318 17.22 8.51 -22.76
CA TYR A 318 15.76 8.63 -22.56
C TYR A 318 15.01 7.32 -22.85
N VAL A 319 15.37 6.60 -23.92
CA VAL A 319 14.75 5.32 -24.28
C VAL A 319 15.00 4.26 -23.19
N GLN A 320 16.20 4.24 -22.62
CA GLN A 320 16.50 3.36 -21.50
C GLN A 320 15.75 3.77 -20.23
N LEU A 321 15.54 5.06 -19.98
CA LEU A 321 14.69 5.54 -18.89
C LEU A 321 13.24 5.11 -19.03
N VAL A 322 12.69 5.03 -20.25
CA VAL A 322 11.36 4.45 -20.52
C VAL A 322 11.31 2.98 -20.08
N VAL A 323 12.31 2.19 -20.44
CA VAL A 323 12.41 0.78 -20.02
C VAL A 323 12.55 0.66 -18.50
N ILE A 324 13.43 1.45 -17.89
CA ILE A 324 13.65 1.48 -16.44
C ILE A 324 12.36 1.83 -15.70
N SER A 325 11.62 2.84 -16.16
CA SER A 325 10.33 3.25 -15.57
C SER A 325 9.31 2.10 -15.62
N ALA A 326 9.22 1.39 -16.74
CA ALA A 326 8.34 0.25 -16.88
C ALA A 326 8.75 -0.90 -15.94
N LEU A 327 10.05 -1.22 -15.86
CA LEU A 327 10.57 -2.27 -14.99
C LEU A 327 10.33 -1.93 -13.50
N LEU A 328 10.63 -0.70 -13.07
CA LEU A 328 10.37 -0.23 -11.71
C LEU A 328 8.88 -0.33 -11.37
N GLY A 329 8.01 0.13 -12.26
CA GLY A 329 6.56 0.02 -12.07
C GLY A 329 6.11 -1.43 -11.94
N PHE A 330 6.58 -2.32 -12.82
CA PHE A 330 6.22 -3.73 -12.77
C PHE A 330 6.66 -4.40 -11.46
N ALA A 331 7.91 -4.19 -11.02
CA ALA A 331 8.42 -4.73 -9.76
C ALA A 331 7.62 -4.25 -8.55
N ALA A 332 7.32 -2.94 -8.51
CA ALA A 332 6.52 -2.33 -7.45
C ALA A 332 5.11 -2.88 -7.36
N GLY A 333 4.52 -3.22 -8.51
CA GLY A 333 3.20 -3.85 -8.56
C GLY A 333 3.14 -5.16 -7.80
N GLY A 334 4.27 -5.87 -7.65
CA GLY A 334 4.33 -7.13 -6.90
C GLY A 334 4.28 -6.98 -5.38
N PHE A 335 4.64 -5.83 -4.82
CA PHE A 335 4.83 -5.68 -3.38
C PHE A 335 3.61 -6.07 -2.54
N LEU A 336 2.51 -5.36 -2.68
CA LEU A 336 1.31 -5.59 -1.85
C LEU A 336 0.64 -6.94 -2.13
N PRO A 337 0.46 -7.38 -3.39
CA PRO A 337 -0.14 -8.67 -3.68
C PRO A 337 0.67 -9.85 -3.13
N LEU A 338 1.99 -9.85 -3.33
CA LEU A 338 2.87 -10.93 -2.84
C LEU A 338 2.94 -10.96 -1.31
N LEU A 339 3.10 -9.79 -0.68
CA LEU A 339 3.12 -9.69 0.78
C LEU A 339 1.81 -10.23 1.36
N GLY A 340 0.67 -9.79 0.83
CA GLY A 340 -0.64 -10.24 1.27
C GLY A 340 -0.87 -11.73 1.00
N ALA A 341 -0.47 -12.27 -0.15
CA ALA A 341 -0.59 -13.68 -0.47
C ALA A 341 0.28 -14.55 0.44
N ILE A 342 1.51 -14.11 0.76
CA ILE A 342 2.41 -14.81 1.69
C ILE A 342 1.78 -14.85 3.09
N ILE A 343 1.35 -13.72 3.62
CA ILE A 343 0.73 -13.62 4.95
C ILE A 343 -0.54 -14.46 5.00
N GLY A 344 -1.44 -14.26 4.05
CA GLY A 344 -2.74 -14.94 4.02
C GLY A 344 -2.63 -16.46 3.93
N SER A 345 -1.66 -16.97 3.17
CA SER A 345 -1.46 -18.42 3.00
C SER A 345 -0.77 -19.11 4.17
N ARG A 346 -0.09 -18.38 5.07
CA ARG A 346 0.66 -18.98 6.19
C ARG A 346 0.00 -18.74 7.53
N PHE A 347 -0.64 -17.60 7.71
CA PHE A 347 -1.25 -17.22 8.98
C PHE A 347 -2.79 -17.30 8.94
N GLY A 348 -3.37 -17.38 7.74
CA GLY A 348 -4.82 -17.49 7.55
C GLY A 348 -5.55 -16.13 7.65
N PRO A 349 -6.86 -16.13 7.34
CA PRO A 349 -7.68 -14.93 7.32
C PRO A 349 -7.92 -14.33 8.72
N GLY A 350 -7.93 -15.17 9.77
CA GLY A 350 -8.23 -14.74 11.14
C GLY A 350 -7.10 -13.96 11.83
N ALA A 351 -5.86 -14.03 11.30
CA ALA A 351 -4.73 -13.27 11.82
C ALA A 351 -4.10 -12.35 10.75
N PHE A 352 -4.74 -12.20 9.61
CA PHE A 352 -4.19 -11.47 8.48
C PHE A 352 -3.91 -10.00 8.84
N GLY A 353 -4.88 -9.31 9.42
CA GLY A 353 -4.75 -7.92 9.81
C GLY A 353 -3.65 -7.73 10.87
N GLN A 354 -3.60 -8.61 11.87
CA GLN A 354 -2.60 -8.58 12.93
C GLN A 354 -1.17 -8.75 12.35
N VAL A 355 -0.94 -9.75 11.50
CA VAL A 355 0.38 -10.01 10.91
C VAL A 355 0.78 -8.86 9.96
N MET A 356 -0.14 -8.43 9.11
CA MET A 356 0.09 -7.32 8.18
C MET A 356 0.42 -6.01 8.92
N GLY A 357 -0.31 -5.73 10.02
CA GLY A 357 -0.03 -4.59 10.90
C GLY A 357 1.35 -4.70 11.58
N MET A 358 1.76 -5.92 11.99
CA MET A 358 3.08 -6.15 12.60
C MET A 358 4.25 -5.99 11.61
N VAL A 359 4.03 -6.12 10.31
CA VAL A 359 5.02 -5.80 9.27
C VAL A 359 5.17 -4.28 9.11
N GLY A 360 4.13 -3.50 9.44
CA GLY A 360 4.08 -2.04 9.30
C GLY A 360 5.30 -1.28 9.84
N PRO A 361 5.73 -1.47 11.10
CA PRO A 361 6.91 -0.81 11.65
C PRO A 361 8.17 -1.00 10.81
N PHE A 362 8.38 -2.20 10.26
CA PHE A 362 9.56 -2.51 9.44
C PHE A 362 9.48 -1.86 8.05
N THR A 363 8.29 -1.84 7.45
CA THR A 363 8.11 -1.11 6.18
C THR A 363 8.21 0.41 6.35
N THR A 364 7.90 0.93 7.54
CA THR A 364 8.15 2.34 7.87
C THR A 364 9.64 2.65 7.93
N LEU A 365 10.47 1.74 8.47
CA LEU A 365 11.94 1.89 8.40
C LEU A 365 12.45 1.98 6.96
N ALA A 366 11.79 1.30 6.02
CA ALA A 366 12.12 1.39 4.60
C ALA A 366 11.95 2.81 4.01
N ALA A 367 11.15 3.68 4.65
CA ALA A 367 11.00 5.08 4.26
C ALA A 367 12.30 5.91 4.41
N VAL A 368 13.32 5.38 5.07
CA VAL A 368 14.67 5.97 5.12
C VAL A 368 15.38 5.84 3.75
N GLY A 369 14.98 4.88 2.91
CA GLY A 369 15.61 4.63 1.61
C GLY A 369 15.74 5.87 0.70
N PRO A 370 14.66 6.60 0.44
CA PRO A 370 14.70 7.83 -0.37
C PRO A 370 15.64 8.90 0.17
N TRP A 371 15.69 9.06 1.49
CA TRP A 371 16.61 10.01 2.14
C TRP A 371 18.06 9.58 1.96
N VAL A 372 18.36 8.30 2.15
CA VAL A 372 19.72 7.75 1.94
C VAL A 372 20.19 7.99 0.51
N ALA A 373 19.32 7.76 -0.48
CA ALA A 373 19.67 8.01 -1.88
C ALA A 373 19.96 9.48 -2.15
N GLY A 374 19.13 10.39 -1.65
CA GLY A 374 19.34 11.83 -1.78
C GLY A 374 20.64 12.29 -1.09
N TYR A 375 20.87 11.83 0.14
CA TYR A 375 22.06 12.15 0.90
C TYR A 375 23.35 11.69 0.20
N LEU A 376 23.37 10.46 -0.31
CA LEU A 376 24.53 9.94 -1.05
C LEU A 376 24.76 10.74 -2.34
N ARG A 377 23.72 11.11 -3.05
CA ARG A 377 23.82 11.97 -4.24
C ARG A 377 24.42 13.34 -3.88
N ASP A 378 23.93 13.97 -2.82
CA ASP A 378 24.39 15.31 -2.42
C ASP A 378 25.86 15.32 -1.95
N THR A 379 26.33 14.21 -1.37
CA THR A 379 27.70 14.08 -0.88
C THR A 379 28.70 13.60 -1.94
N SER A 380 28.26 12.75 -2.89
CA SER A 380 29.15 12.16 -3.92
C SER A 380 29.00 12.79 -5.30
N GLY A 381 27.94 13.60 -5.52
CA GLY A 381 27.62 14.21 -6.81
C GLY A 381 26.90 13.27 -7.80
N SER A 382 26.69 11.99 -7.44
CA SER A 382 26.05 10.96 -8.28
C SER A 382 25.14 10.07 -7.45
N TYR A 383 24.13 9.47 -8.11
CA TYR A 383 23.28 8.42 -7.52
C TYR A 383 23.90 7.03 -7.52
N ASP A 384 25.05 6.80 -8.18
CA ASP A 384 25.65 5.46 -8.36
C ASP A 384 25.93 4.75 -7.04
N GLY A 385 26.48 5.49 -6.06
CA GLY A 385 26.71 4.97 -4.71
C GLY A 385 25.43 4.53 -4.01
N ALA A 386 24.33 5.23 -4.26
CA ALA A 386 23.03 4.86 -3.71
C ALA A 386 22.50 3.56 -4.36
N TRP A 387 22.57 3.45 -5.68
CA TRP A 387 22.11 2.24 -6.37
C TRP A 387 22.96 1.03 -6.00
N GLN A 388 24.28 1.20 -5.89
CA GLN A 388 25.21 0.14 -5.41
C GLN A 388 24.82 -0.32 -4.00
N LEU A 389 24.60 0.61 -3.07
CA LEU A 389 24.20 0.29 -1.70
C LEU A 389 22.90 -0.53 -1.69
N PHE A 390 21.87 -0.10 -2.43
CA PHE A 390 20.61 -0.85 -2.47
C PHE A 390 20.77 -2.23 -3.11
N LEU A 391 21.59 -2.38 -4.17
CA LEU A 391 21.91 -3.69 -4.75
C LEU A 391 22.59 -4.61 -3.74
N LEU A 392 23.58 -4.09 -2.97
CA LEU A 392 24.27 -4.83 -1.92
C LEU A 392 23.32 -5.29 -0.80
N VAL A 393 22.25 -4.56 -0.54
CA VAL A 393 21.28 -4.90 0.51
C VAL A 393 20.16 -5.83 0.01
N ILE A 394 19.61 -5.57 -1.19
CA ILE A 394 18.47 -6.34 -1.69
C ILE A 394 18.86 -7.74 -2.20
N ILE A 395 20.06 -7.90 -2.77
CA ILE A 395 20.51 -9.20 -3.29
C ILE A 395 20.65 -10.24 -2.16
N PRO A 396 21.37 -10.00 -1.05
CA PRO A 396 21.40 -10.91 0.08
C PRO A 396 20.02 -11.11 0.73
N ALA A 397 19.22 -10.04 0.85
CA ALA A 397 17.88 -10.12 1.41
C ALA A 397 16.96 -11.03 0.56
N ALA A 398 17.14 -11.06 -0.75
CA ALA A 398 16.39 -11.95 -1.63
C ALA A 398 16.59 -13.43 -1.31
N PHE A 399 17.79 -13.83 -0.94
CA PHE A 399 18.08 -15.22 -0.56
C PHE A 399 17.34 -15.65 0.71
N THR A 400 16.93 -14.72 1.58
CA THR A 400 16.11 -15.06 2.75
C THR A 400 14.79 -15.70 2.35
N MET A 401 14.25 -15.38 1.16
CA MET A 401 12.99 -15.95 0.67
C MET A 401 13.07 -17.47 0.42
N ILE A 402 14.26 -18.03 0.18
CA ILE A 402 14.47 -19.48 0.06
C ILE A 402 14.05 -20.17 1.37
N LEU A 403 14.24 -19.48 2.48
CA LEU A 403 13.92 -19.98 3.82
C LEU A 403 12.42 -19.91 4.15
N LEU A 404 11.58 -19.38 3.26
CA LEU A 404 10.14 -19.31 3.48
C LEU A 404 9.55 -20.73 3.61
N PRO A 405 8.80 -21.03 4.68
CA PRO A 405 8.14 -22.34 4.80
C PRO A 405 7.18 -22.61 3.64
N PRO A 406 6.97 -23.88 3.25
CA PRO A 406 5.97 -24.23 2.26
C PRO A 406 4.57 -23.79 2.70
N ARG A 407 3.65 -23.69 1.73
CA ARG A 407 2.24 -23.43 2.06
C ARG A 407 1.70 -24.62 2.86
N PRO A 408 0.87 -24.38 3.91
CA PRO A 408 0.12 -25.45 4.54
C PRO A 408 -0.73 -26.16 3.48
N LYS A 409 -0.69 -27.47 3.46
CA LYS A 409 -1.52 -28.26 2.53
C LYS A 409 -2.85 -28.59 3.20
N PRO A 410 -3.98 -28.57 2.44
CA PRO A 410 -5.23 -29.14 2.92
C PRO A 410 -5.01 -30.58 3.37
N GLN A 411 -5.68 -31.00 4.45
CA GLN A 411 -5.64 -32.37 4.91
C GLN A 411 -6.77 -33.15 4.24
N PRO A 412 -6.54 -34.40 3.83
CA PRO A 412 -7.65 -35.25 3.38
C PRO A 412 -8.66 -35.42 4.52
N ALA A 413 -9.95 -35.41 4.17
CA ALA A 413 -11.07 -35.55 5.10
C ALA A 413 -11.10 -36.91 5.79
#